data_e92c24fc57cf39692e662bc0bed462ec
#
_entry.id   e92c24fc57cf39692e662bc0bed462ec
#
_cell.length_a   1.000
_cell.length_b   1.000
_cell.length_c   1.000
_cell.angle_alpha   90.00
_cell.angle_beta   90.00
_cell.angle_gamma   90.00
#
_symmetry.space_group_name_H-M   'P 1'
#
loop_
_entity.id
_entity.type
_entity.pdbx_description
1 polymer ?
#
loop_
_entity_poly.entity_id
_entity_poly.type
_entity_poly.pdbx_seq_one_letter_code
_entity_poly.pdbx_strand_id
1 'polypeptide(L)'
;MAIKKKSKATKKKIQTKVLVTGGLGFIGSKVVEKLQKTSYKVEVVDALTTYGLLDKDELEYLYNERLKLFREDTKIHKMDIAEIDAMNAVFQQFKPDYVMHLASFPNEKLTKENPVEAAHTMCQGLATVLDNCVRHDVKKIMYTSSSMVLGSFSDDTSPDGVTELHNTDPQGSYAIWKHAGEQIVKQFAKESDLDYVIVRPSAVYGPLDNGNRVIAKFLINAMRDRTLSVHGIEEKLDFTYVDDLADGMIKSILKGKNNTYNLTRGKSITIKDAAIAVTNTVGKGSVGIKDKDRDQPSRGTLNIDKAKTDLKFDPKIDEEKGIKLYYEWIKDSVYWSSKTV
;
A
#
# COMPACT_ATOMS: atom_id res chain seq x y z
N MET A 1 1.09 21.78 62.19
CA MET A 1 1.41 22.17 60.79
C MET A 1 1.20 20.96 59.85
N ALA A 2 0.11 20.93 59.10
CA ALA A 2 -0.20 19.82 58.17
C ALA A 2 0.26 20.21 56.77
N ILE A 3 1.25 19.51 56.27
CA ILE A 3 1.80 19.70 54.93
C ILE A 3 0.82 19.09 53.89
N LYS A 4 0.06 19.95 53.18
CA LYS A 4 -0.76 19.54 52.04
C LYS A 4 0.15 19.06 50.89
N LYS A 5 0.22 17.76 50.66
CA LYS A 5 0.77 17.18 49.41
C LYS A 5 -0.10 17.63 48.25
N LYS A 6 0.39 18.54 47.41
CA LYS A 6 -0.18 18.82 46.08
C LYS A 6 -0.05 17.57 45.20
N SER A 7 -1.14 16.92 44.88
CA SER A 7 -1.18 15.90 43.85
C SER A 7 -0.81 16.53 42.50
N LYS A 8 0.28 16.12 41.89
CA LYS A 8 0.60 16.45 40.49
C LYS A 8 -0.42 15.71 39.60
N ALA A 9 -1.42 16.46 39.14
CA ALA A 9 -2.27 15.94 38.06
C ALA A 9 -1.37 15.65 36.83
N THR A 10 -1.18 14.39 36.53
CA THR A 10 -0.53 13.95 35.32
C THR A 10 -1.36 14.42 34.12
N LYS A 11 -0.92 15.45 33.40
CA LYS A 11 -1.52 15.85 32.11
C LYS A 11 -1.57 14.63 31.23
N LYS A 12 -2.78 14.12 30.98
CA LYS A 12 -3.00 13.02 30.00
C LYS A 12 -2.42 13.48 28.68
N LYS A 13 -1.34 12.82 28.21
CA LYS A 13 -0.67 13.17 26.94
C LYS A 13 -1.71 12.97 25.84
N ILE A 14 -2.09 14.05 25.15
CA ILE A 14 -3.04 13.97 24.02
C ILE A 14 -2.39 13.07 22.97
N GLN A 15 -3.01 11.94 22.69
CA GLN A 15 -2.51 10.96 21.74
C GLN A 15 -2.95 11.39 20.35
N THR A 16 -1.99 11.50 19.41
CA THR A 16 -2.28 11.77 17.99
C THR A 16 -3.12 10.65 17.41
N LYS A 17 -4.19 11.02 16.71
CA LYS A 17 -5.18 10.10 16.15
C LYS A 17 -4.98 9.95 14.63
N VAL A 18 -4.91 8.73 14.15
CA VAL A 18 -4.75 8.39 12.74
C VAL A 18 -5.89 7.49 12.29
N LEU A 19 -6.66 7.92 11.30
CA LEU A 19 -7.65 7.09 10.63
C LEU A 19 -7.00 6.45 9.40
N VAL A 20 -7.11 5.12 9.28
CA VAL A 20 -6.58 4.37 8.15
C VAL A 20 -7.75 3.76 7.37
N THR A 21 -8.00 4.21 6.15
CA THR A 21 -8.96 3.57 5.26
C THR A 21 -8.28 2.47 4.45
N GLY A 22 -8.94 1.34 4.26
CA GLY A 22 -8.33 0.15 3.67
C GLY A 22 -7.30 -0.51 4.61
N GLY A 23 -7.48 -0.34 5.94
CA GLY A 23 -6.52 -0.79 6.94
C GLY A 23 -6.43 -2.31 7.11
N LEU A 24 -7.40 -3.07 6.61
CA LEU A 24 -7.36 -4.54 6.56
C LEU A 24 -6.86 -5.08 5.21
N GLY A 25 -6.50 -4.19 4.28
CA GLY A 25 -5.77 -4.53 3.07
C GLY A 25 -4.33 -4.98 3.38
N PHE A 26 -3.63 -5.49 2.37
CA PHE A 26 -2.23 -5.95 2.49
C PHE A 26 -1.31 -4.87 3.07
N ILE A 27 -1.20 -3.72 2.41
CA ILE A 27 -0.33 -2.60 2.85
C ILE A 27 -0.90 -1.95 4.10
N GLY A 28 -2.23 -1.76 4.15
CA GLY A 28 -2.91 -1.07 5.25
C GLY A 28 -2.69 -1.75 6.59
N SER A 29 -2.72 -3.09 6.64
CA SER A 29 -2.51 -3.84 7.88
C SER A 29 -1.10 -3.63 8.45
N LYS A 30 -0.09 -3.53 7.59
CA LYS A 30 1.29 -3.22 8.01
C LYS A 30 1.45 -1.78 8.49
N VAL A 31 0.75 -0.83 7.87
CA VAL A 31 0.70 0.56 8.34
C VAL A 31 0.06 0.64 9.72
N VAL A 32 -1.09 -0.01 9.93
CA VAL A 32 -1.78 -0.05 11.23
C VAL A 32 -0.88 -0.69 12.30
N GLU A 33 -0.29 -1.86 12.02
CA GLU A 33 0.65 -2.53 12.92
C GLU A 33 1.77 -1.59 13.39
N LYS A 34 2.44 -0.93 12.46
CA LYS A 34 3.58 -0.06 12.75
C LYS A 34 3.17 1.23 13.49
N LEU A 35 2.04 1.85 13.14
CA LEU A 35 1.49 2.99 13.87
C LEU A 35 1.19 2.62 15.33
N GLN A 36 0.64 1.45 15.56
CA GLN A 36 0.28 0.98 16.89
C GLN A 36 1.48 0.58 17.77
N LYS A 37 2.63 0.28 17.18
CA LYS A 37 3.90 0.11 17.91
C LYS A 37 4.45 1.42 18.47
N THR A 38 3.83 2.53 18.10
CA THR A 38 4.14 3.87 18.61
C THR A 38 3.04 4.39 19.53
N SER A 39 2.99 5.68 19.80
CA SER A 39 2.00 6.31 20.68
C SER A 39 0.75 6.78 19.94
N TYR A 40 0.51 6.39 18.69
CA TYR A 40 -0.69 6.78 17.94
C TYR A 40 -1.93 6.00 18.39
N LYS A 41 -3.08 6.69 18.41
CA LYS A 41 -4.37 6.03 18.44
C LYS A 41 -4.85 5.83 17.02
N VAL A 42 -5.11 4.58 16.64
CA VAL A 42 -5.47 4.21 15.27
C VAL A 42 -6.89 3.64 15.26
N GLU A 43 -7.72 4.13 14.33
CA GLU A 43 -8.96 3.47 13.95
C GLU A 43 -8.93 3.15 12.45
N VAL A 44 -9.66 2.14 12.05
CA VAL A 44 -9.67 1.58 10.69
C VAL A 44 -11.05 1.68 10.08
N VAL A 45 -11.14 2.09 8.81
CA VAL A 45 -12.34 1.93 7.96
C VAL A 45 -11.99 0.96 6.84
N ASP A 46 -12.79 -0.11 6.69
CA ASP A 46 -12.58 -1.12 5.64
C ASP A 46 -13.90 -1.77 5.26
N ALA A 47 -14.20 -1.89 3.97
CA ALA A 47 -15.41 -2.53 3.48
C ALA A 47 -15.33 -4.06 3.49
N LEU A 48 -14.14 -4.64 3.76
CA LEU A 48 -13.87 -6.08 3.74
C LEU A 48 -14.21 -6.73 2.40
N THR A 49 -14.10 -5.99 1.33
CA THR A 49 -14.31 -6.49 -0.03
C THR A 49 -12.99 -6.60 -0.78
N THR A 50 -12.90 -7.59 -1.66
CA THR A 50 -11.77 -7.78 -2.58
C THR A 50 -12.20 -7.73 -4.03
N TYR A 51 -13.46 -7.36 -4.29
CA TYR A 51 -14.03 -7.25 -5.63
C TYR A 51 -13.83 -8.55 -6.46
N GLY A 52 -13.91 -9.71 -5.80
CA GLY A 52 -13.69 -11.01 -6.46
C GLY A 52 -12.23 -11.39 -6.73
N LEU A 53 -11.25 -10.63 -6.20
CA LEU A 53 -9.82 -10.96 -6.34
C LEU A 53 -9.44 -12.27 -5.66
N LEU A 54 -10.05 -12.55 -4.51
CA LEU A 54 -9.76 -13.69 -3.65
C LEU A 54 -10.97 -14.61 -3.55
N ASP A 55 -10.74 -15.91 -3.46
CA ASP A 55 -11.75 -16.83 -2.99
C ASP A 55 -12.06 -16.59 -1.50
N LYS A 56 -13.17 -17.18 -1.04
CA LYS A 56 -13.65 -16.95 0.32
C LYS A 56 -12.66 -17.41 1.37
N ASP A 57 -12.00 -18.54 1.15
CA ASP A 57 -11.11 -19.16 2.12
C ASP A 57 -9.81 -18.35 2.25
N GLU A 58 -9.25 -17.88 1.11
CA GLU A 58 -8.07 -17.02 1.10
C GLU A 58 -8.36 -15.67 1.76
N LEU A 59 -9.53 -15.09 1.48
CA LEU A 59 -9.96 -13.83 2.07
C LEU A 59 -10.08 -13.96 3.60
N GLU A 60 -10.77 -14.99 4.08
CA GLU A 60 -10.97 -15.23 5.51
C GLU A 60 -9.64 -15.50 6.22
N TYR A 61 -8.77 -16.31 5.62
CA TYR A 61 -7.43 -16.56 6.14
C TYR A 61 -6.62 -15.26 6.27
N LEU A 62 -6.47 -14.51 5.18
CA LEU A 62 -5.68 -13.27 5.18
C LEU A 62 -6.27 -12.21 6.12
N TYR A 63 -7.60 -12.12 6.18
CA TYR A 63 -8.29 -11.24 7.12
C TYR A 63 -7.93 -11.55 8.57
N ASN A 64 -8.02 -12.84 8.97
CA ASN A 64 -7.70 -13.27 10.32
C ASN A 64 -6.21 -13.06 10.66
N GLU A 65 -5.30 -13.34 9.72
CA GLU A 65 -3.87 -13.10 9.93
C GLU A 65 -3.53 -11.61 10.08
N ARG A 66 -4.19 -10.74 9.30
CA ARG A 66 -4.00 -9.29 9.41
C ARG A 66 -4.57 -8.73 10.70
N LEU A 67 -5.69 -9.27 11.19
CA LEU A 67 -6.27 -8.88 12.49
C LEU A 67 -5.34 -9.20 13.66
N LYS A 68 -4.58 -10.28 13.62
CA LYS A 68 -3.59 -10.64 14.65
C LYS A 68 -2.50 -9.58 14.84
N LEU A 69 -2.29 -8.72 13.85
CA LEU A 69 -1.32 -7.61 13.92
C LEU A 69 -1.84 -6.45 14.76
N PHE A 70 -3.16 -6.36 14.97
CA PHE A 70 -3.79 -5.22 15.60
C PHE A 70 -3.90 -5.40 17.09
N ARG A 71 -3.88 -4.28 17.81
CA ARG A 71 -4.23 -4.29 19.23
C ARG A 71 -5.71 -4.65 19.41
N GLU A 72 -6.06 -5.30 20.50
CA GLU A 72 -7.44 -5.69 20.82
C GLU A 72 -8.40 -4.50 20.89
N ASP A 73 -7.90 -3.32 21.29
CA ASP A 73 -8.68 -2.08 21.39
C ASP A 73 -8.79 -1.31 20.07
N THR A 74 -8.30 -1.87 18.96
CA THR A 74 -8.39 -1.23 17.64
C THR A 74 -9.83 -1.27 17.13
N LYS A 75 -10.44 -0.09 17.01
CA LYS A 75 -11.78 0.00 16.44
C LYS A 75 -11.73 -0.11 14.92
N ILE A 76 -12.50 -1.04 14.38
CA ILE A 76 -12.66 -1.29 12.96
C ILE A 76 -14.10 -0.95 12.57
N HIS A 77 -14.25 0.02 11.69
CA HIS A 77 -15.52 0.40 11.09
C HIS A 77 -15.67 -0.36 9.77
N LYS A 78 -16.56 -1.38 9.79
CA LYS A 78 -16.86 -2.21 8.61
C LYS A 78 -17.89 -1.49 7.75
N MET A 79 -17.42 -0.73 6.77
CA MET A 79 -18.26 0.10 5.92
C MET A 79 -17.52 0.53 4.66
N ASP A 80 -18.27 0.90 3.63
CA ASP A 80 -17.72 1.53 2.44
C ASP A 80 -17.37 3.00 2.71
N ILE A 81 -16.23 3.46 2.20
CA ILE A 81 -15.77 4.85 2.32
C ILE A 81 -16.68 5.83 1.54
N ALA A 82 -17.49 5.35 0.61
CA ALA A 82 -18.45 6.16 -0.12
C ALA A 82 -19.77 6.42 0.63
N GLU A 83 -19.99 5.76 1.77
CA GLU A 83 -21.16 5.98 2.63
C GLU A 83 -21.03 7.30 3.40
N ILE A 84 -21.61 8.37 2.86
CA ILE A 84 -21.41 9.75 3.31
C ILE A 84 -21.73 9.94 4.80
N ASP A 85 -22.93 9.52 5.25
CA ASP A 85 -23.38 9.73 6.63
C ASP A 85 -22.57 8.90 7.64
N ALA A 86 -22.25 7.66 7.28
CA ALA A 86 -21.47 6.77 8.11
C ALA A 86 -20.02 7.26 8.26
N MET A 87 -19.40 7.75 7.17
CA MET A 87 -18.07 8.36 7.20
C MET A 87 -18.08 9.63 8.08
N ASN A 88 -19.08 10.50 7.91
CA ASN A 88 -19.22 11.69 8.76
C ASN A 88 -19.32 11.32 10.27
N ALA A 89 -20.09 10.28 10.60
CA ALA A 89 -20.20 9.81 11.99
C ALA A 89 -18.86 9.30 12.54
N VAL A 90 -18.05 8.59 11.72
CA VAL A 90 -16.69 8.16 12.13
C VAL A 90 -15.80 9.36 12.43
N PHE A 91 -15.75 10.35 11.53
CA PHE A 91 -14.91 11.54 11.72
C PHE A 91 -15.38 12.37 12.92
N GLN A 92 -16.68 12.54 13.12
CA GLN A 92 -17.24 13.26 14.26
C GLN A 92 -16.88 12.61 15.62
N GLN A 93 -16.92 11.27 15.69
CA GLN A 93 -16.62 10.53 16.91
C GLN A 93 -15.12 10.41 17.17
N PHE A 94 -14.35 10.05 16.15
CA PHE A 94 -12.92 9.78 16.30
C PHE A 94 -12.10 11.07 16.31
N LYS A 95 -12.44 12.05 15.46
CA LYS A 95 -11.71 13.32 15.26
C LYS A 95 -10.23 13.05 14.94
N PRO A 96 -9.93 12.47 13.78
CA PRO A 96 -8.55 12.14 13.40
C PRO A 96 -7.71 13.39 13.18
N ASP A 97 -6.47 13.38 13.65
CA ASP A 97 -5.47 14.40 13.29
C ASP A 97 -4.95 14.18 11.87
N TYR A 98 -4.81 12.90 11.49
CA TYR A 98 -4.30 12.46 10.19
C TYR A 98 -5.18 11.37 9.59
N VAL A 99 -5.25 11.36 8.27
CA VAL A 99 -5.90 10.28 7.50
C VAL A 99 -4.87 9.64 6.58
N MET A 100 -4.74 8.32 6.64
CA MET A 100 -3.97 7.53 5.67
C MET A 100 -4.95 6.78 4.78
N HIS A 101 -5.09 7.23 3.53
CA HIS A 101 -6.08 6.71 2.60
C HIS A 101 -5.45 5.64 1.69
N LEU A 102 -5.74 4.37 2.02
CA LEU A 102 -5.29 3.20 1.26
C LEU A 102 -6.45 2.41 0.63
N ALA A 103 -7.70 2.71 1.00
CA ALA A 103 -8.88 2.09 0.38
C ALA A 103 -8.90 2.40 -1.12
N SER A 104 -8.98 1.37 -1.94
CA SER A 104 -8.93 1.47 -3.41
C SER A 104 -9.26 0.16 -4.07
N PHE A 105 -9.59 0.19 -5.36
CA PHE A 105 -9.56 -1.00 -6.20
C PHE A 105 -8.12 -1.57 -6.27
N PRO A 106 -7.96 -2.90 -6.31
CA PRO A 106 -6.65 -3.52 -6.10
C PRO A 106 -5.74 -3.56 -7.33
N ASN A 107 -6.28 -3.56 -8.56
CA ASN A 107 -5.49 -3.71 -9.79
C ASN A 107 -6.26 -3.34 -11.07
N GLU A 108 -5.54 -3.29 -12.19
CA GLU A 108 -6.06 -2.96 -13.52
C GLU A 108 -7.15 -3.92 -13.99
N LYS A 109 -6.94 -5.25 -13.85
CA LYS A 109 -7.89 -6.25 -14.34
C LYS A 109 -9.28 -6.05 -13.73
N LEU A 110 -9.34 -5.97 -12.42
CA LEU A 110 -10.62 -5.80 -11.71
C LEU A 110 -11.26 -4.43 -11.97
N THR A 111 -10.46 -3.38 -12.13
CA THR A 111 -10.97 -2.05 -12.51
C THR A 111 -11.63 -2.06 -13.88
N LYS A 112 -11.06 -2.79 -14.83
CA LYS A 112 -11.61 -3.00 -16.19
C LYS A 112 -12.90 -3.82 -16.16
N GLU A 113 -12.95 -4.87 -15.33
CA GLU A 113 -14.09 -5.76 -15.19
C GLU A 113 -15.26 -5.13 -14.41
N ASN A 114 -14.97 -4.19 -13.50
CA ASN A 114 -15.95 -3.55 -12.61
C ASN A 114 -15.80 -2.02 -12.60
N PRO A 115 -15.99 -1.32 -13.74
CA PRO A 115 -15.68 0.10 -13.85
C PRO A 115 -16.57 1.01 -12.99
N VAL A 116 -17.82 0.60 -12.72
CA VAL A 116 -18.76 1.37 -11.90
C VAL A 116 -18.34 1.33 -10.43
N GLU A 117 -18.07 0.14 -9.90
CA GLU A 117 -17.57 -0.01 -8.53
C GLU A 117 -16.17 0.64 -8.35
N ALA A 118 -15.35 0.60 -9.40
CA ALA A 118 -14.06 1.29 -9.37
C ALA A 118 -14.24 2.81 -9.24
N ALA A 119 -15.12 3.42 -10.02
CA ALA A 119 -15.47 4.83 -9.91
C ALA A 119 -16.09 5.17 -8.55
N HIS A 120 -16.99 4.32 -8.05
CA HIS A 120 -17.58 4.48 -6.73
C HIS A 120 -16.53 4.52 -5.62
N THR A 121 -15.63 3.55 -5.59
CA THR A 121 -14.58 3.50 -4.55
C THR A 121 -13.50 4.57 -4.75
N MET A 122 -12.96 4.69 -5.99
CA MET A 122 -11.76 5.49 -6.23
C MET A 122 -12.03 6.98 -6.44
N CYS A 123 -13.26 7.36 -6.82
CA CYS A 123 -13.66 8.76 -6.99
C CYS A 123 -14.62 9.21 -5.91
N GLN A 124 -15.81 8.61 -5.81
CA GLN A 124 -16.81 9.01 -4.82
C GLN A 124 -16.29 8.77 -3.40
N GLY A 125 -15.73 7.58 -3.12
CA GLY A 125 -15.15 7.27 -1.81
C GLY A 125 -14.02 8.21 -1.42
N LEU A 126 -13.11 8.53 -2.34
CA LEU A 126 -12.06 9.52 -2.09
C LEU A 126 -12.64 10.91 -1.81
N ALA A 127 -13.62 11.37 -2.60
CA ALA A 127 -14.26 12.67 -2.39
C ALA A 127 -14.97 12.72 -1.02
N THR A 128 -15.66 11.66 -0.62
CA THR A 128 -16.28 11.55 0.72
C THR A 128 -15.25 11.66 1.84
N VAL A 129 -14.10 10.97 1.71
CA VAL A 129 -13.01 11.06 2.69
C VAL A 129 -12.43 12.47 2.76
N LEU A 130 -12.18 13.12 1.63
CA LEU A 130 -11.63 14.48 1.55
C LEU A 130 -12.59 15.52 2.12
N ASP A 131 -13.88 15.46 1.79
CA ASP A 131 -14.91 16.35 2.34
C ASP A 131 -14.96 16.25 3.86
N ASN A 132 -14.90 15.02 4.41
CA ASN A 132 -14.83 14.80 5.85
C ASN A 132 -13.51 15.30 6.47
N CYS A 133 -12.39 15.18 5.78
CA CYS A 133 -11.13 15.77 6.23
C CYS A 133 -11.23 17.28 6.42
N VAL A 134 -11.84 17.98 5.44
CA VAL A 134 -12.03 19.42 5.50
C VAL A 134 -13.04 19.81 6.59
N ARG A 135 -14.22 19.16 6.64
CA ARG A 135 -15.28 19.44 7.63
C ARG A 135 -14.88 19.23 9.08
N HIS A 136 -13.91 18.34 9.33
CA HIS A 136 -13.49 17.96 10.69
C HIS A 136 -12.04 18.37 11.02
N ASP A 137 -11.50 19.37 10.32
CA ASP A 137 -10.20 20.00 10.59
C ASP A 137 -9.05 19.00 10.66
N VAL A 138 -9.04 17.99 9.78
CA VAL A 138 -7.92 17.06 9.65
C VAL A 138 -6.69 17.82 9.16
N LYS A 139 -5.57 17.66 9.85
CA LYS A 139 -4.32 18.38 9.54
C LYS A 139 -3.71 17.96 8.21
N LYS A 140 -3.76 16.66 7.90
CA LYS A 140 -3.13 16.13 6.70
C LYS A 140 -3.74 14.79 6.27
N ILE A 141 -3.84 14.59 4.95
CA ILE A 141 -4.16 13.32 4.33
C ILE A 141 -2.94 12.76 3.58
N MET A 142 -2.69 11.45 3.71
CA MET A 142 -1.83 10.70 2.79
C MET A 142 -2.71 9.92 1.81
N TYR A 143 -2.51 10.16 0.53
CA TYR A 143 -3.17 9.43 -0.55
C TYR A 143 -2.22 8.40 -1.17
N THR A 144 -2.66 7.16 -1.25
CA THR A 144 -1.92 6.09 -1.91
C THR A 144 -2.25 6.05 -3.40
N SER A 145 -1.36 6.62 -4.20
CA SER A 145 -1.36 6.55 -5.66
C SER A 145 -0.66 5.26 -6.15
N SER A 146 -0.03 5.29 -7.29
CA SER A 146 0.71 4.18 -7.89
C SER A 146 1.76 4.69 -8.86
N SER A 147 2.85 3.96 -9.05
CA SER A 147 3.81 4.18 -10.15
C SER A 147 3.17 4.05 -11.54
N MET A 148 2.03 3.38 -11.66
CA MET A 148 1.31 3.22 -12.93
C MET A 148 0.80 4.54 -13.52
N VAL A 149 0.70 5.62 -12.72
CA VAL A 149 0.35 6.96 -13.23
C VAL A 149 1.42 7.53 -14.16
N LEU A 150 2.63 7.00 -14.14
CA LEU A 150 3.76 7.44 -14.97
C LEU A 150 3.73 6.84 -16.39
N GLY A 151 2.89 5.81 -16.62
CA GLY A 151 2.84 5.09 -17.90
C GLY A 151 4.06 4.22 -18.13
N SER A 152 4.54 4.18 -19.37
CA SER A 152 5.74 3.44 -19.76
C SER A 152 7.00 4.27 -19.53
N PHE A 153 7.99 3.67 -18.87
CA PHE A 153 9.33 4.22 -18.68
C PHE A 153 10.34 3.08 -18.54
N SER A 154 11.62 3.37 -18.84
CA SER A 154 12.69 2.37 -18.75
C SER A 154 13.95 2.97 -18.15
N ASP A 155 14.85 2.12 -17.66
CA ASP A 155 16.16 2.54 -17.15
C ASP A 155 17.05 3.07 -18.29
N ASP A 156 16.81 2.67 -19.54
CA ASP A 156 17.55 3.16 -20.70
C ASP A 156 17.32 4.65 -20.97
N THR A 157 16.09 5.11 -20.70
CA THR A 157 15.71 6.54 -20.87
C THR A 157 15.89 7.34 -19.59
N SER A 158 16.02 6.68 -18.45
CA SER A 158 16.16 7.32 -17.13
C SER A 158 17.08 6.48 -16.24
N PRO A 159 18.41 6.49 -16.47
CA PRO A 159 19.37 5.62 -15.76
C PRO A 159 19.36 5.81 -14.23
N ASP A 160 19.11 7.05 -13.77
CA ASP A 160 19.00 7.37 -12.34
C ASP A 160 17.59 7.13 -11.76
N GLY A 161 16.70 6.53 -12.57
CA GLY A 161 15.30 6.32 -12.23
C GLY A 161 14.42 7.55 -12.46
N VAL A 162 13.13 7.30 -12.59
CA VAL A 162 12.11 8.31 -12.88
C VAL A 162 11.74 9.07 -11.60
N THR A 163 11.88 10.39 -11.61
CA THR A 163 11.51 11.25 -10.48
C THR A 163 10.01 11.55 -10.45
N GLU A 164 9.54 12.17 -9.36
CA GLU A 164 8.15 12.62 -9.23
C GLU A 164 7.76 13.74 -10.21
N LEU A 165 8.74 14.40 -10.83
CA LEU A 165 8.56 15.45 -11.84
C LEU A 165 8.36 14.90 -13.25
N HIS A 166 8.56 13.59 -13.45
CA HIS A 166 8.28 12.95 -14.73
C HIS A 166 6.81 13.14 -15.14
N ASN A 167 6.58 13.38 -16.41
CA ASN A 167 5.22 13.53 -16.92
C ASN A 167 4.39 12.27 -16.62
N THR A 168 3.16 12.50 -16.18
CA THR A 168 2.20 11.41 -16.00
C THR A 168 1.56 11.08 -17.34
N ASP A 169 1.57 9.78 -17.67
CA ASP A 169 0.92 9.20 -18.86
C ASP A 169 0.18 7.93 -18.46
N PRO A 170 -0.90 8.04 -17.67
CA PRO A 170 -1.59 6.90 -17.11
C PRO A 170 -2.22 6.03 -18.20
N GLN A 171 -1.76 4.79 -18.31
CA GLN A 171 -2.25 3.78 -19.24
C GLN A 171 -3.08 2.74 -18.50
N GLY A 172 -4.33 2.53 -18.96
CA GLY A 172 -5.29 1.65 -18.30
C GLY A 172 -6.15 2.33 -17.24
N SER A 173 -7.30 1.71 -16.97
CA SER A 173 -8.35 2.29 -16.12
C SER A 173 -7.89 2.56 -14.70
N TYR A 174 -7.16 1.63 -14.10
CA TYR A 174 -6.62 1.79 -12.74
C TYR A 174 -5.65 2.98 -12.63
N ALA A 175 -4.75 3.10 -13.60
CA ALA A 175 -3.78 4.20 -13.63
C ALA A 175 -4.47 5.56 -13.79
N ILE A 176 -5.48 5.63 -14.67
CA ILE A 176 -6.30 6.83 -14.88
C ILE A 176 -7.02 7.24 -13.60
N TRP A 177 -7.68 6.30 -12.91
CA TRP A 177 -8.35 6.58 -11.63
C TRP A 177 -7.38 7.02 -10.54
N LYS A 178 -6.20 6.38 -10.44
CA LYS A 178 -5.16 6.81 -9.48
C LYS A 178 -4.65 8.22 -9.76
N HIS A 179 -4.43 8.54 -11.04
CA HIS A 179 -4.03 9.88 -11.46
C HIS A 179 -5.12 10.93 -11.18
N ALA A 180 -6.37 10.63 -11.50
CA ALA A 180 -7.51 11.50 -11.16
C ALA A 180 -7.56 11.77 -9.65
N GLY A 181 -7.35 10.74 -8.82
CA GLY A 181 -7.27 10.88 -7.37
C GLY A 181 -6.16 11.83 -6.91
N GLU A 182 -4.97 11.79 -7.54
CA GLU A 182 -3.90 12.78 -7.26
C GLU A 182 -4.35 14.22 -7.52
N GLN A 183 -5.09 14.45 -8.63
CA GLN A 183 -5.58 15.79 -8.98
C GLN A 183 -6.67 16.25 -8.01
N ILE A 184 -7.60 15.35 -7.63
CA ILE A 184 -8.66 15.65 -6.67
C ILE A 184 -8.06 16.02 -5.32
N VAL A 185 -7.09 15.26 -4.79
CA VAL A 185 -6.40 15.58 -3.53
C VAL A 185 -5.74 16.95 -3.58
N LYS A 186 -5.02 17.26 -4.65
CA LYS A 186 -4.35 18.57 -4.84
C LYS A 186 -5.35 19.73 -4.89
N GLN A 187 -6.51 19.50 -5.54
CA GLN A 187 -7.53 20.54 -5.65
C GLN A 187 -8.20 20.82 -4.29
N PHE A 188 -8.57 19.78 -3.53
CA PHE A 188 -9.11 19.96 -2.18
C PHE A 188 -8.13 20.70 -1.27
N ALA A 189 -6.85 20.33 -1.31
CA ALA A 189 -5.81 21.00 -0.52
C ALA A 189 -5.60 22.47 -0.93
N LYS A 190 -5.79 22.80 -2.20
CA LYS A 190 -5.71 24.19 -2.70
C LYS A 190 -6.88 25.06 -2.23
N GLU A 191 -8.05 24.46 -2.02
CA GLU A 191 -9.29 25.12 -1.65
C GLU A 191 -9.55 25.12 -0.13
N SER A 192 -8.66 24.52 0.66
CA SER A 192 -8.81 24.38 2.11
C SER A 192 -7.47 24.43 2.82
N ASP A 193 -7.49 24.34 4.16
CA ASP A 193 -6.28 24.26 5.01
C ASP A 193 -5.76 22.82 5.16
N LEU A 194 -6.27 21.86 4.38
CA LEU A 194 -5.88 20.46 4.42
C LEU A 194 -4.51 20.26 3.75
N ASP A 195 -3.49 19.93 4.53
CA ASP A 195 -2.21 19.47 3.95
C ASP A 195 -2.35 18.06 3.35
N TYR A 196 -1.52 17.74 2.36
CA TYR A 196 -1.51 16.41 1.76
C TYR A 196 -0.11 15.85 1.55
N VAL A 197 -0.02 14.54 1.41
CA VAL A 197 1.07 13.84 0.76
C VAL A 197 0.51 12.77 -0.16
N ILE A 198 1.10 12.64 -1.34
CA ILE A 198 0.79 11.59 -2.31
C ILE A 198 1.98 10.64 -2.33
N VAL A 199 1.73 9.34 -2.24
CA VAL A 199 2.77 8.32 -2.35
C VAL A 199 2.53 7.43 -3.57
N ARG A 200 3.59 7.18 -4.34
CA ARG A 200 3.59 6.32 -5.52
C ARG A 200 4.43 5.06 -5.22
N PRO A 201 3.82 3.98 -4.73
CA PRO A 201 4.50 2.69 -4.59
C PRO A 201 4.61 1.96 -5.92
N SER A 202 5.54 0.99 -6.01
CA SER A 202 5.66 0.06 -7.13
C SER A 202 5.85 -1.37 -6.62
N ALA A 203 5.26 -2.34 -7.32
CA ALA A 203 5.46 -3.78 -7.17
C ALA A 203 5.63 -4.28 -5.71
N VAL A 204 4.72 -3.86 -4.83
CA VAL A 204 4.78 -4.21 -3.40
C VAL A 204 4.56 -5.70 -3.19
N TYR A 205 5.39 -6.32 -2.34
CA TYR A 205 5.33 -7.75 -2.03
C TYR A 205 5.72 -8.04 -0.56
N GLY A 206 5.37 -9.22 -0.08
CA GLY A 206 5.77 -9.70 1.25
C GLY A 206 4.67 -10.49 1.96
N PRO A 207 4.89 -10.90 3.22
CA PRO A 207 3.91 -11.60 4.04
C PRO A 207 2.56 -10.88 4.09
N LEU A 208 1.47 -11.66 4.10
CA LEU A 208 0.08 -11.19 4.07
C LEU A 208 -0.40 -10.63 2.72
N ASP A 209 0.42 -10.69 1.65
CA ASP A 209 -0.08 -10.45 0.30
C ASP A 209 -0.92 -11.63 -0.20
N ASN A 210 -1.71 -11.39 -1.23
CA ASN A 210 -2.51 -12.44 -1.87
C ASN A 210 -1.69 -13.30 -2.84
N GLY A 211 -2.13 -14.53 -3.06
CA GLY A 211 -1.46 -15.50 -3.95
C GLY A 211 -1.43 -15.12 -5.43
N ASN A 212 -2.10 -14.04 -5.83
CA ASN A 212 -2.23 -13.64 -7.23
C ASN A 212 -1.14 -12.68 -7.72
N ARG A 213 -0.27 -12.18 -6.83
CA ARG A 213 0.84 -11.29 -7.19
C ARG A 213 2.08 -12.07 -7.65
N VAL A 214 2.95 -11.41 -8.42
CA VAL A 214 4.08 -12.05 -9.12
C VAL A 214 4.95 -12.88 -8.18
N ILE A 215 5.47 -12.28 -7.09
CA ILE A 215 6.36 -12.99 -6.16
C ILE A 215 5.62 -14.12 -5.44
N ALA A 216 4.37 -13.90 -5.01
CA ALA A 216 3.56 -14.94 -4.39
C ALA A 216 3.34 -16.13 -5.34
N LYS A 217 2.93 -15.87 -6.59
CA LYS A 217 2.77 -16.91 -7.62
C LYS A 217 4.06 -17.69 -7.88
N PHE A 218 5.18 -16.99 -7.93
CA PHE A 218 6.48 -17.63 -8.12
C PHE A 218 6.82 -18.54 -6.94
N LEU A 219 6.68 -18.07 -5.71
CA LEU A 219 6.92 -18.88 -4.49
C LEU A 219 6.01 -20.11 -4.46
N ILE A 220 4.71 -19.95 -4.65
CA ILE A 220 3.73 -21.05 -4.63
C ILE A 220 4.04 -22.07 -5.73
N ASN A 221 4.38 -21.63 -6.95
CA ASN A 221 4.73 -22.53 -8.06
C ASN A 221 6.06 -23.24 -7.82
N ALA A 222 7.08 -22.54 -7.33
CA ALA A 222 8.37 -23.14 -7.01
C ALA A 222 8.22 -24.22 -5.91
N MET A 223 7.46 -23.96 -4.87
CA MET A 223 7.20 -24.94 -3.79
C MET A 223 6.49 -26.20 -4.31
N ARG A 224 5.70 -26.07 -5.39
CA ARG A 224 5.05 -27.20 -6.09
C ARG A 224 5.93 -27.83 -7.16
N ASP A 225 7.18 -27.44 -7.27
CA ASP A 225 8.12 -27.87 -8.33
C ASP A 225 7.60 -27.58 -9.75
N ARG A 226 6.93 -26.43 -9.94
CA ARG A 226 6.35 -26.01 -11.22
C ARG A 226 7.19 -24.92 -11.89
N THR A 227 6.95 -24.73 -13.20
CA THR A 227 7.58 -23.66 -13.98
C THR A 227 7.00 -22.28 -13.59
N LEU A 228 7.89 -21.33 -13.30
CA LEU A 228 7.59 -19.93 -13.09
C LEU A 228 7.53 -19.23 -14.46
N SER A 229 6.33 -18.80 -14.87
CA SER A 229 6.14 -18.13 -16.17
C SER A 229 6.53 -16.65 -16.08
N VAL A 230 7.58 -16.27 -16.77
CA VAL A 230 8.07 -14.89 -16.91
C VAL A 230 7.62 -14.34 -18.26
N HIS A 231 6.83 -13.28 -18.25
CA HIS A 231 6.32 -12.61 -19.45
C HIS A 231 7.21 -11.41 -19.80
N GLY A 232 7.96 -11.52 -20.90
CA GLY A 232 8.95 -10.53 -21.32
C GLY A 232 10.28 -10.65 -20.55
N ILE A 233 11.32 -11.10 -21.23
CA ILE A 233 12.63 -11.42 -20.60
C ILE A 233 13.30 -10.18 -20.00
N GLU A 234 13.10 -8.99 -20.61
CA GLU A 234 13.70 -7.72 -20.22
C GLU A 234 12.78 -6.86 -19.35
N GLU A 235 11.55 -7.32 -19.07
CA GLU A 235 10.62 -6.53 -18.26
C GLU A 235 11.09 -6.44 -16.81
N LYS A 236 11.15 -5.20 -16.33
CA LYS A 236 11.65 -4.86 -15.00
C LYS A 236 10.54 -4.35 -14.09
N LEU A 237 10.74 -4.50 -12.79
CA LEU A 237 9.92 -3.87 -11.76
C LEU A 237 10.80 -3.43 -10.58
N ASP A 238 10.47 -2.30 -10.00
CA ASP A 238 11.02 -1.86 -8.72
C ASP A 238 10.21 -2.53 -7.60
N PHE A 239 10.68 -3.70 -7.17
CA PHE A 239 10.03 -4.50 -6.13
C PHE A 239 10.27 -3.89 -4.76
N THR A 240 9.20 -3.61 -4.04
CA THR A 240 9.26 -2.94 -2.74
C THR A 240 8.71 -3.86 -1.65
N TYR A 241 9.52 -4.14 -0.63
CA TYR A 241 9.06 -4.94 0.50
C TYR A 241 8.05 -4.15 1.35
N VAL A 242 6.96 -4.81 1.75
CA VAL A 242 5.81 -4.15 2.37
C VAL A 242 6.13 -3.40 3.66
N ASP A 243 7.04 -3.92 4.48
CA ASP A 243 7.43 -3.26 5.74
C ASP A 243 8.21 -1.97 5.50
N ASP A 244 9.11 -1.92 4.48
CA ASP A 244 9.81 -0.71 4.08
C ASP A 244 8.84 0.34 3.54
N LEU A 245 7.88 -0.08 2.71
CA LEU A 245 6.83 0.81 2.22
C LEU A 245 6.01 1.40 3.36
N ALA A 246 5.55 0.57 4.30
CA ALA A 246 4.76 1.04 5.43
C ALA A 246 5.53 2.06 6.30
N ASP A 247 6.84 1.86 6.51
CA ASP A 247 7.70 2.84 7.17
C ASP A 247 7.80 4.16 6.39
N GLY A 248 7.93 4.08 5.06
CA GLY A 248 7.92 5.24 4.17
C GLY A 248 6.60 6.01 4.23
N MET A 249 5.47 5.32 4.20
CA MET A 249 4.14 5.92 4.31
C MET A 249 3.94 6.65 5.63
N ILE A 250 4.37 6.06 6.75
CA ILE A 250 4.30 6.70 8.06
C ILE A 250 5.23 7.94 8.12
N LYS A 251 6.43 7.83 7.59
CA LYS A 251 7.34 8.99 7.49
C LYS A 251 6.75 10.09 6.62
N SER A 252 6.06 9.75 5.53
CA SER A 252 5.47 10.72 4.62
C SER A 252 4.36 11.54 5.28
N ILE A 253 3.43 10.90 6.01
CA ILE A 253 2.36 11.63 6.71
C ILE A 253 2.91 12.52 7.84
N LEU A 254 3.99 12.12 8.48
CA LEU A 254 4.58 12.88 9.58
C LEU A 254 5.45 14.05 9.13
N LYS A 255 6.26 13.87 8.09
CA LYS A 255 7.29 14.82 7.67
C LYS A 255 6.99 15.52 6.35
N GLY A 256 6.32 14.82 5.41
CA GLY A 256 5.97 15.41 4.12
C GLY A 256 4.91 16.49 4.24
N LYS A 257 4.90 17.42 3.29
CA LYS A 257 3.90 18.48 3.20
C LYS A 257 3.69 18.90 1.75
N ASN A 258 2.44 18.81 1.29
CA ASN A 258 1.98 19.28 -0.03
C ASN A 258 2.87 18.78 -1.17
N ASN A 259 3.18 17.49 -1.15
CA ASN A 259 4.17 16.90 -2.05
C ASN A 259 3.82 15.48 -2.47
N THR A 260 4.42 15.03 -3.58
CA THR A 260 4.37 13.64 -4.06
C THR A 260 5.72 12.98 -3.82
N TYR A 261 5.72 11.69 -3.45
CA TYR A 261 6.91 10.89 -3.20
C TYR A 261 6.82 9.51 -3.84
N ASN A 262 7.87 9.13 -4.56
CA ASN A 262 8.11 7.75 -4.92
C ASN A 262 8.54 7.00 -3.66
N LEU A 263 7.78 6.00 -3.25
CA LEU A 263 8.12 5.14 -2.12
C LEU A 263 8.30 3.72 -2.62
N THR A 264 9.51 3.44 -3.09
CA THR A 264 9.92 2.14 -3.63
C THR A 264 11.30 1.79 -3.08
N ARG A 265 11.87 0.67 -3.53
CA ARG A 265 13.26 0.35 -3.19
C ARG A 265 14.26 1.29 -3.88
N GLY A 266 13.90 1.88 -5.02
CA GLY A 266 14.77 2.73 -5.82
C GLY A 266 15.77 1.95 -6.67
N LYS A 267 15.44 0.69 -6.97
CA LYS A 267 16.21 -0.18 -7.87
C LYS A 267 15.29 -1.22 -8.48
N SER A 268 15.20 -1.26 -9.80
CA SER A 268 14.47 -2.29 -10.51
C SER A 268 15.33 -3.54 -10.73
N ILE A 269 14.67 -4.69 -10.85
CA ILE A 269 15.25 -5.93 -11.36
C ILE A 269 14.35 -6.52 -12.44
N THR A 270 14.88 -7.40 -13.30
CA THR A 270 14.04 -8.11 -14.26
C THR A 270 13.09 -9.07 -13.52
N ILE A 271 11.91 -9.32 -14.12
CA ILE A 271 10.99 -10.34 -13.59
C ILE A 271 11.65 -11.72 -13.65
N LYS A 272 12.56 -11.94 -14.62
CA LYS A 272 13.39 -13.14 -14.73
C LYS A 272 14.33 -13.30 -13.52
N ASP A 273 15.05 -12.24 -13.13
CA ASP A 273 15.95 -12.29 -11.98
C ASP A 273 15.17 -12.55 -10.68
N ALA A 274 13.99 -11.95 -10.54
CA ALA A 274 13.11 -12.24 -9.41
C ALA A 274 12.68 -13.73 -9.39
N ALA A 275 12.36 -14.32 -10.56
CA ALA A 275 12.02 -15.74 -10.66
C ALA A 275 13.21 -16.64 -10.30
N ILE A 276 14.42 -16.29 -10.75
CA ILE A 276 15.67 -17.01 -10.40
C ILE A 276 15.93 -16.91 -8.88
N ALA A 277 15.78 -15.74 -8.28
CA ALA A 277 15.93 -15.56 -6.84
C ALA A 277 14.94 -16.44 -6.04
N VAL A 278 13.70 -16.57 -6.53
CA VAL A 278 12.70 -17.46 -5.94
C VAL A 278 13.12 -18.94 -6.06
N THR A 279 13.52 -19.41 -7.26
CA THR A 279 13.94 -20.82 -7.43
C THR A 279 15.16 -21.15 -6.58
N ASN A 280 16.11 -20.24 -6.47
CA ASN A 280 17.28 -20.39 -5.59
C ASN A 280 16.90 -20.47 -4.10
N THR A 281 15.93 -19.63 -3.68
CA THR A 281 15.46 -19.61 -2.28
C THR A 281 14.69 -20.87 -1.91
N VAL A 282 13.83 -21.35 -2.78
CA VAL A 282 12.99 -22.54 -2.55
C VAL A 282 13.76 -23.84 -2.79
N GLY A 283 14.77 -23.83 -3.68
CA GLY A 283 15.53 -25.01 -4.11
C GLY A 283 14.78 -25.90 -5.11
N LYS A 284 13.67 -25.42 -5.69
CA LYS A 284 12.80 -26.16 -6.62
C LYS A 284 12.19 -25.21 -7.65
N GLY A 285 11.57 -25.82 -8.68
CA GLY A 285 10.93 -25.11 -9.77
C GLY A 285 11.91 -24.77 -10.90
N SER A 286 11.38 -24.32 -12.02
CA SER A 286 12.12 -23.88 -13.19
C SER A 286 11.60 -22.54 -13.70
N VAL A 287 12.41 -21.80 -14.45
CA VAL A 287 12.00 -20.53 -15.04
C VAL A 287 11.68 -20.75 -16.53
N GLY A 288 10.46 -20.37 -16.93
CA GLY A 288 10.00 -20.42 -18.32
C GLY A 288 9.69 -19.01 -18.83
N ILE A 289 10.28 -18.65 -19.98
CA ILE A 289 10.08 -17.36 -20.62
C ILE A 289 8.90 -17.44 -21.58
N LYS A 290 8.05 -16.43 -21.56
CA LYS A 290 6.93 -16.19 -22.48
C LYS A 290 7.02 -14.80 -23.09
N ASP A 291 6.32 -14.59 -24.18
CA ASP A 291 6.22 -13.28 -24.80
C ASP A 291 5.63 -12.25 -23.81
N LYS A 292 6.05 -11.00 -23.99
CA LYS A 292 5.53 -9.88 -23.23
C LYS A 292 4.03 -9.71 -23.50
N ASP A 293 3.28 -9.44 -22.47
CA ASP A 293 1.90 -8.96 -22.57
C ASP A 293 1.92 -7.52 -23.14
N ARG A 294 1.36 -7.36 -24.35
CA ARG A 294 1.39 -6.09 -25.10
C ARG A 294 0.63 -4.96 -24.41
N ASP A 295 -0.33 -5.29 -23.56
CA ASP A 295 -1.16 -4.32 -22.84
C ASP A 295 -0.51 -3.82 -21.55
N GLN A 296 0.66 -4.34 -21.18
CA GLN A 296 1.37 -3.95 -19.97
C GLN A 296 2.42 -2.88 -20.28
N PRO A 297 2.41 -1.72 -19.59
CA PRO A 297 3.46 -0.71 -19.74
C PRO A 297 4.80 -1.25 -19.25
N SER A 298 5.88 -0.93 -19.98
CA SER A 298 7.24 -1.19 -19.50
C SER A 298 7.55 -0.27 -18.33
N ARG A 299 8.24 -0.79 -17.33
CA ARG A 299 8.62 -0.05 -16.12
C ARG A 299 10.08 -0.31 -15.77
N GLY A 300 10.69 0.64 -15.09
CA GLY A 300 12.06 0.58 -14.62
C GLY A 300 12.17 1.07 -13.19
N THR A 301 13.30 1.66 -12.87
CA THR A 301 13.62 2.22 -11.54
C THR A 301 12.88 3.53 -11.29
N LEU A 302 12.37 3.71 -10.08
CA LEU A 302 11.89 5.00 -9.60
C LEU A 302 12.96 5.65 -8.73
N ASN A 303 13.26 6.93 -9.01
CA ASN A 303 14.16 7.71 -8.17
C ASN A 303 13.48 8.02 -6.83
N ILE A 304 14.16 7.74 -5.73
CA ILE A 304 13.67 7.96 -4.35
C ILE A 304 14.48 9.00 -3.57
N ASP A 305 15.35 9.77 -4.22
CA ASP A 305 16.27 10.70 -3.53
C ASP A 305 15.50 11.81 -2.80
N LYS A 306 14.37 12.24 -3.36
CA LYS A 306 13.45 13.15 -2.69
C LYS A 306 12.91 12.56 -1.38
N ALA A 307 12.45 11.31 -1.41
CA ALA A 307 11.97 10.63 -0.20
C ALA A 307 13.10 10.40 0.81
N LYS A 308 14.32 10.07 0.36
CA LYS A 308 15.50 9.98 1.23
C LYS A 308 15.79 11.31 1.91
N THR A 309 15.79 12.40 1.14
CA THR A 309 16.13 13.74 1.63
C THR A 309 15.09 14.27 2.60
N ASP A 310 13.82 14.32 2.19
CA ASP A 310 12.74 14.98 2.93
C ASP A 310 12.22 14.13 4.08
N LEU A 311 12.04 12.83 3.84
CA LEU A 311 11.40 11.91 4.77
C LEU A 311 12.39 11.10 5.60
N LYS A 312 13.67 11.04 5.20
CA LYS A 312 14.63 10.07 5.70
C LYS A 312 14.16 8.63 5.43
N PHE A 313 13.53 8.45 4.27
CA PHE A 313 13.15 7.13 3.81
C PHE A 313 14.40 6.36 3.36
N ASP A 314 14.56 5.14 3.85
CA ASP A 314 15.72 4.32 3.59
C ASP A 314 15.29 2.86 3.64
N PRO A 315 14.84 2.31 2.50
CA PRO A 315 14.40 0.91 2.41
C PRO A 315 15.57 -0.03 2.69
N LYS A 316 15.36 -1.04 3.54
CA LYS A 316 16.41 -1.92 4.10
C LYS A 316 16.37 -3.34 3.56
N ILE A 317 15.26 -3.71 2.94
CA ILE A 317 15.02 -5.09 2.49
C ILE A 317 15.24 -5.16 0.99
N ASP A 318 16.30 -5.88 0.59
CA ASP A 318 16.53 -6.22 -0.81
C ASP A 318 15.67 -7.42 -1.25
N GLU A 319 15.74 -7.75 -2.54
CA GLU A 319 14.92 -8.79 -3.15
C GLU A 319 15.19 -10.17 -2.54
N GLU A 320 16.45 -10.52 -2.35
CA GLU A 320 16.85 -11.83 -1.82
C GLU A 320 16.32 -12.02 -0.40
N LYS A 321 16.57 -11.02 0.45
CA LYS A 321 16.08 -11.03 1.83
C LYS A 321 14.55 -11.01 1.88
N GLY A 322 13.90 -10.16 1.08
CA GLY A 322 12.45 -10.05 1.05
C GLY A 322 11.76 -11.31 0.55
N ILE A 323 12.31 -11.95 -0.51
CA ILE A 323 11.82 -13.23 -1.03
C ILE A 323 11.98 -14.33 0.03
N LYS A 324 13.13 -14.38 0.71
CA LYS A 324 13.36 -15.34 1.79
C LYS A 324 12.37 -15.18 2.95
N LEU A 325 12.16 -13.96 3.43
CA LEU A 325 11.18 -13.67 4.50
C LEU A 325 9.75 -14.06 4.07
N TYR A 326 9.41 -13.82 2.81
CA TYR A 326 8.09 -14.17 2.29
C TYR A 326 7.94 -15.70 2.14
N TYR A 327 8.98 -16.39 1.66
CA TYR A 327 8.99 -17.85 1.58
C TYR A 327 8.82 -18.50 2.96
N GLU A 328 9.56 -18.04 3.97
CA GLU A 328 9.44 -18.56 5.33
C GLU A 328 8.01 -18.39 5.86
N TRP A 329 7.40 -17.21 5.63
CA TRP A 329 6.01 -16.99 6.03
C TRP A 329 5.01 -17.91 5.31
N ILE A 330 5.16 -18.12 3.99
CA ILE A 330 4.30 -19.05 3.23
C ILE A 330 4.46 -20.47 3.75
N LYS A 331 5.70 -20.90 3.97
CA LYS A 331 6.03 -22.25 4.44
C LYS A 331 5.43 -22.54 5.82
N ASP A 332 5.45 -21.57 6.73
CA ASP A 332 4.95 -21.72 8.09
C ASP A 332 3.41 -21.55 8.19
N SER A 333 2.78 -21.07 7.11
CA SER A 333 1.35 -20.87 7.04
C SER A 333 0.60 -22.19 6.82
N VAL A 334 -0.33 -22.52 7.71
CA VAL A 334 -1.21 -23.69 7.56
C VAL A 334 -2.01 -23.64 6.26
N TYR A 335 -2.52 -22.44 5.90
CA TYR A 335 -3.29 -22.26 4.67
C TYR A 335 -2.43 -22.48 3.42
N TRP A 336 -1.29 -21.79 3.32
CA TRP A 336 -0.44 -21.88 2.14
C TRP A 336 0.29 -23.22 2.02
N SER A 337 0.72 -23.82 3.13
CA SER A 337 1.35 -25.13 3.10
C SER A 337 0.39 -26.20 2.55
N SER A 338 -0.89 -26.16 2.90
CA SER A 338 -1.90 -27.06 2.33
C SER A 338 -2.13 -26.84 0.81
N LYS A 339 -1.89 -25.63 0.31
CA LYS A 339 -1.99 -25.28 -1.12
C LYS A 339 -0.70 -25.60 -1.90
N THR A 340 0.42 -25.90 -1.25
CA THR A 340 1.73 -26.14 -1.87
C THR A 340 2.15 -27.61 -1.91
N VAL A 341 1.33 -28.50 -1.39
CA VAL A 341 1.47 -29.97 -1.50
C VAL A 341 0.97 -30.50 -2.84
#